data_2d2b12cf46eea64137e27d3aad2e393b
#
_entry.id   2d2b12cf46eea64137e27d3aad2e393b
#
_cell.length_a   1.000
_cell.length_b   1.000
_cell.length_c   1.000
_cell.angle_alpha   90.00
_cell.angle_beta   90.00
_cell.angle_gamma   90.00
#
_symmetry.space_group_name_H-M   'P 1'
#
loop_
_entity.id
_entity.type
_entity.pdbx_description
1 polymer ?
#
loop_
_entity_poly.entity_id
_entity_poly.type
_entity_poly.pdbx_seq_one_letter_code
_entity_poly.pdbx_strand_id
1 'polypeptide(L)'
;MSLTQALFSDSQAKVYVWVFGHPTRSFHLNELRRLTGLGSASLQREITRLASAGLITTLMIGNQRHISANKQSPIFGELRALTQKVLGASPMIRAALNPVSSKIALAFIYGSIAKETDTALSDVDILVVGNDLTLSELLEHLLPVEELLGRKINPTCYTIEEF
;
A
#
# COMPACT_ATOMS: atom_id res chain seq x y z
N MET A 1 -0.53 6.04 -19.28
CA MET A 1 0.55 6.01 -18.25
C MET A 1 -0.05 6.53 -16.94
N SER A 2 -0.01 5.72 -15.89
CA SER A 2 -0.53 6.14 -14.57
C SER A 2 0.48 7.05 -13.85
N LEU A 3 0.02 7.77 -12.81
CA LEU A 3 0.92 8.57 -11.97
C LEU A 3 2.02 7.70 -11.35
N THR A 4 1.68 6.50 -10.91
CA THR A 4 2.64 5.52 -10.41
C THR A 4 3.72 5.20 -11.44
N GLN A 5 3.31 4.87 -12.67
CA GLN A 5 4.26 4.53 -13.76
C GLN A 5 5.13 5.71 -14.21
N ALA A 6 4.62 6.94 -14.06
CA ALA A 6 5.39 8.14 -14.37
C ALA A 6 6.48 8.44 -13.32
N LEU A 7 6.24 8.07 -12.06
CA LEU A 7 7.13 8.40 -10.93
C LEU A 7 8.00 7.23 -10.49
N PHE A 8 7.54 5.99 -10.66
CA PHE A 8 8.20 4.79 -10.16
C PHE A 8 8.27 3.70 -11.21
N SER A 9 9.37 2.97 -11.24
CA SER A 9 9.37 1.65 -11.86
C SER A 9 8.54 0.67 -11.02
N ASP A 10 8.11 -0.44 -11.63
CA ASP A 10 7.35 -1.48 -10.93
C ASP A 10 8.08 -2.00 -9.67
N SER A 11 9.39 -2.23 -9.78
CA SER A 11 10.20 -2.68 -8.63
C SER A 11 10.28 -1.63 -7.53
N GLN A 12 10.41 -0.35 -7.90
CA GLN A 12 10.43 0.76 -6.94
C GLN A 12 9.10 0.87 -6.21
N ALA A 13 7.99 0.91 -6.93
CA ALA A 13 6.65 1.01 -6.34
C ALA A 13 6.42 -0.09 -5.31
N LYS A 14 6.74 -1.34 -5.65
CA LYS A 14 6.58 -2.49 -4.75
C LYS A 14 7.43 -2.38 -3.47
N VAL A 15 8.66 -1.91 -3.56
CA VAL A 15 9.51 -1.73 -2.38
C VAL A 15 9.03 -0.54 -1.53
N TYR A 16 8.67 0.58 -2.17
CA TYR A 16 8.23 1.79 -1.47
C TYR A 16 6.96 1.58 -0.65
N VAL A 17 5.98 0.85 -1.20
CA VAL A 17 4.73 0.50 -0.48
C VAL A 17 5.03 -0.14 0.87
N TRP A 18 5.98 -1.06 0.92
CA TRP A 18 6.31 -1.75 2.17
C TRP A 18 7.20 -0.91 3.09
N VAL A 19 8.29 -0.38 2.57
CA VAL A 19 9.32 0.27 3.40
C VAL A 19 8.86 1.64 3.90
N PHE A 20 8.32 2.49 3.03
CA PHE A 20 7.86 3.83 3.41
C PHE A 20 6.40 3.87 3.82
N GLY A 21 5.57 2.93 3.37
CA GLY A 21 4.21 2.77 3.85
C GLY A 21 4.12 2.25 5.29
N HIS A 22 5.15 1.53 5.77
CA HIS A 22 5.23 0.98 7.13
C HIS A 22 6.53 1.43 7.83
N PRO A 23 6.71 2.73 8.09
CA PRO A 23 8.01 3.31 8.47
C PRO A 23 8.50 2.91 9.87
N THR A 24 7.65 2.31 10.68
CA THR A 24 8.01 1.79 12.02
C THR A 24 8.45 0.34 11.99
N ARG A 25 8.31 -0.32 10.83
CA ARG A 25 8.59 -1.74 10.67
C ARG A 25 9.98 -1.95 10.09
N SER A 26 10.63 -3.03 10.55
CA SER A 26 11.84 -3.58 9.96
C SER A 26 11.50 -4.90 9.28
N PHE A 27 11.97 -5.09 8.06
CA PHE A 27 11.68 -6.25 7.23
C PHE A 27 12.95 -7.09 7.05
N HIS A 28 12.83 -8.42 7.17
CA HIS A 28 13.87 -9.32 6.67
C HIS A 28 13.89 -9.31 5.14
N LEU A 29 15.06 -9.46 4.55
CA LEU A 29 15.21 -9.48 3.08
C LEU A 29 14.30 -10.54 2.42
N ASN A 30 14.23 -11.75 2.97
CA ASN A 30 13.38 -12.82 2.44
C ASN A 30 11.88 -12.52 2.63
N GLU A 31 11.51 -11.88 3.73
CA GLU A 31 10.15 -11.41 3.95
C GLU A 31 9.77 -10.37 2.91
N LEU A 32 10.62 -9.35 2.72
CA LEU A 32 10.38 -8.29 1.75
C LEU A 32 10.29 -8.84 0.31
N ARG A 33 11.10 -9.85 -0.03
CA ARG A 33 11.00 -10.57 -1.30
C ARG A 33 9.63 -11.19 -1.51
N ARG A 34 9.11 -11.90 -0.49
CA ARG A 34 7.79 -12.52 -0.53
C ARG A 34 6.68 -11.47 -0.65
N LEU A 35 6.75 -10.40 0.14
CA LEU A 35 5.75 -9.32 0.14
C LEU A 35 5.71 -8.54 -1.18
N THR A 36 6.87 -8.28 -1.79
CA THR A 36 6.96 -7.54 -3.06
C THR A 36 6.73 -8.41 -4.29
N GLY A 37 6.88 -9.73 -4.17
CA GLY A 37 6.87 -10.65 -5.31
C GLY A 37 8.04 -10.47 -6.27
N LEU A 38 9.08 -9.70 -5.89
CA LEU A 38 10.23 -9.44 -6.74
C LEU A 38 11.23 -10.61 -6.74
N GLY A 39 11.88 -10.82 -7.88
CA GLY A 39 13.03 -11.69 -7.97
C GLY A 39 14.21 -11.14 -7.13
N SER A 40 15.05 -12.04 -6.61
CA SER A 40 16.16 -11.70 -5.72
C SER A 40 17.07 -10.61 -6.26
N ALA A 41 17.42 -10.67 -7.56
CA ALA A 41 18.31 -9.70 -8.20
C ALA A 41 17.67 -8.30 -8.28
N SER A 42 16.38 -8.22 -8.61
CA SER A 42 15.65 -6.94 -8.70
C SER A 42 15.50 -6.30 -7.33
N LEU A 43 15.10 -7.07 -6.32
CA LEU A 43 14.99 -6.58 -4.94
C LEU A 43 16.36 -6.11 -4.43
N GLN A 44 17.42 -6.90 -4.63
CA GLN A 44 18.77 -6.54 -4.16
C GLN A 44 19.26 -5.24 -4.79
N ARG A 45 19.02 -5.01 -6.08
CA ARG A 45 19.35 -3.74 -6.76
C ARG A 45 18.65 -2.55 -6.12
N GLU A 46 17.33 -2.66 -5.85
CA GLU A 46 16.56 -1.59 -5.23
C GLU A 46 17.04 -1.32 -3.79
N ILE A 47 17.27 -2.35 -2.99
CA ILE A 47 17.78 -2.19 -1.62
C ILE A 47 19.17 -1.54 -1.63
N THR A 48 20.06 -1.97 -2.51
CA THR A 48 21.41 -1.37 -2.63
C THR A 48 21.32 0.09 -3.04
N ARG A 49 20.49 0.43 -4.03
CA ARG A 49 20.27 1.80 -4.50
C ARG A 49 19.74 2.71 -3.38
N LEU A 50 18.71 2.26 -2.66
CA LEU A 50 18.11 3.04 -1.57
C LEU A 50 19.05 3.19 -0.37
N ALA A 51 19.80 2.14 -0.03
CA ALA A 51 20.76 2.17 1.07
C ALA A 51 21.96 3.08 0.76
N SER A 52 22.51 3.02 -0.45
CA SER A 52 23.61 3.90 -0.85
C SER A 52 23.21 5.38 -0.91
N ALA A 53 21.94 5.67 -1.17
CA ALA A 53 21.38 7.02 -1.11
C ALA A 53 20.97 7.45 0.32
N GLY A 54 21.12 6.58 1.33
CA GLY A 54 20.73 6.89 2.72
C GLY A 54 19.23 6.98 2.95
N LEU A 55 18.40 6.45 2.04
CA LEU A 55 16.94 6.50 2.15
C LEU A 55 16.39 5.37 3.03
N ILE A 56 17.11 4.27 3.10
CA ILE A 56 16.83 3.15 3.99
C ILE A 56 18.06 2.81 4.82
N THR A 57 17.84 2.16 5.96
CA THR A 57 18.90 1.56 6.77
C THR A 57 18.88 0.05 6.60
N THR A 58 20.06 -0.56 6.60
CA THR A 58 20.21 -2.00 6.60
C THR A 58 21.06 -2.40 7.80
N LEU A 59 20.56 -3.38 8.58
CA LEU A 59 21.23 -3.87 9.78
C LEU A 59 21.32 -5.39 9.72
N MET A 60 22.48 -5.95 10.06
CA MET A 60 22.62 -7.39 10.26
C MET A 60 22.26 -7.74 11.70
N ILE A 61 21.28 -8.62 11.88
CA ILE A 61 20.90 -9.19 13.19
C ILE A 61 21.09 -10.70 13.08
N GLY A 62 22.16 -11.21 13.68
CA GLY A 62 22.63 -12.57 13.39
C GLY A 62 22.96 -12.73 11.90
N ASN A 63 22.41 -13.74 11.25
CA ASN A 63 22.60 -13.99 9.81
C ASN A 63 21.52 -13.36 8.93
N GLN A 64 20.68 -12.47 9.48
CA GLN A 64 19.54 -11.89 8.76
C GLN A 64 19.76 -10.41 8.50
N ARG A 65 19.59 -10.01 7.25
CA ARG A 65 19.60 -8.60 6.85
C ARG A 65 18.22 -7.99 7.06
N HIS A 66 18.17 -6.99 7.93
CA HIS A 66 16.99 -6.19 8.22
C HIS A 66 17.01 -4.89 7.44
N ILE A 67 15.87 -4.50 6.91
CA ILE A 67 15.68 -3.31 6.06
C ILE A 67 14.58 -2.47 6.69
N SER A 68 14.84 -1.18 6.90
CA SER A 68 13.85 -0.21 7.40
C SER A 68 14.02 1.16 6.73
N ALA A 69 12.97 1.97 6.72
CA ALA A 69 13.07 3.35 6.28
C ALA A 69 14.03 4.14 7.16
N ASN A 70 14.88 4.97 6.57
CA ASN A 70 15.73 5.88 7.32
C ASN A 70 14.93 7.14 7.68
N LYS A 71 14.41 7.19 8.90
CA LYS A 71 13.65 8.34 9.41
C LYS A 71 14.47 9.63 9.56
N GLN A 72 15.79 9.52 9.56
CA GLN A 72 16.71 10.67 9.64
C GLN A 72 17.07 11.22 8.26
N SER A 73 16.63 10.56 7.17
CA SER A 73 16.79 11.11 5.84
C SER A 73 16.06 12.46 5.72
N PRO A 74 16.71 13.49 5.14
CA PRO A 74 16.12 14.84 5.03
C PRO A 74 14.83 14.86 4.19
N ILE A 75 14.59 13.84 3.38
CA ILE A 75 13.39 13.72 2.52
C ILE A 75 12.47 12.57 2.96
N PHE A 76 12.64 12.05 4.18
CA PHE A 76 11.81 10.94 4.66
C PHE A 76 10.32 11.28 4.67
N GLY A 77 9.97 12.50 5.14
CA GLY A 77 8.58 12.98 5.19
C GLY A 77 7.93 13.03 3.82
N GLU A 78 8.66 13.57 2.85
CA GLU A 78 8.21 13.70 1.45
C GLU A 78 8.06 12.35 0.76
N LEU A 79 9.02 11.43 0.96
CA LEU A 79 8.94 10.07 0.43
C LEU A 79 7.75 9.30 1.00
N ARG A 80 7.52 9.43 2.31
CA ARG A 80 6.36 8.82 2.95
C ARG A 80 5.06 9.41 2.41
N ALA A 81 4.94 10.74 2.34
CA ALA A 81 3.75 11.41 1.82
C ALA A 81 3.50 11.03 0.35
N LEU A 82 4.54 10.99 -0.48
CA LEU A 82 4.45 10.57 -1.87
C LEU A 82 3.98 9.12 -1.99
N THR A 83 4.55 8.21 -1.20
CA THR A 83 4.15 6.80 -1.15
C THR A 83 2.68 6.67 -0.75
N GLN A 84 2.23 7.37 0.27
CA GLN A 84 0.83 7.34 0.71
C GLN A 84 -0.13 7.89 -0.35
N LYS A 85 0.23 8.97 -1.03
CA LYS A 85 -0.62 9.61 -2.04
C LYS A 85 -0.68 8.85 -3.36
N VAL A 86 0.43 8.28 -3.79
CA VAL A 86 0.54 7.63 -5.12
C VAL A 86 0.35 6.13 -5.05
N LEU A 87 0.90 5.48 -4.03
CA LEU A 87 0.94 4.02 -3.88
C LEU A 87 0.07 3.52 -2.73
N GLY A 88 -0.63 4.40 -2.01
CA GLY A 88 -1.42 4.06 -0.84
C GLY A 88 -2.75 3.38 -1.17
N ALA A 89 -3.57 3.16 -0.16
CA ALA A 89 -4.80 2.38 -0.26
C ALA A 89 -5.79 2.91 -1.31
N SER A 90 -5.97 4.23 -1.38
CA SER A 90 -7.00 4.83 -2.26
C SER A 90 -6.80 4.54 -3.75
N PRO A 91 -5.62 4.72 -4.35
CA PRO A 91 -5.40 4.35 -5.75
C PRO A 91 -5.59 2.85 -6.04
N MET A 92 -5.14 1.99 -5.12
CA MET A 92 -5.24 0.54 -5.28
C MET A 92 -6.69 0.06 -5.20
N ILE A 93 -7.45 0.57 -4.23
CA ILE A 93 -8.87 0.27 -4.08
C ILE A 93 -9.66 0.78 -5.30
N ARG A 94 -9.38 2.00 -5.74
CA ARG A 94 -10.02 2.54 -6.95
C ARG A 94 -9.79 1.67 -8.17
N ALA A 95 -8.56 1.20 -8.38
CA ALA A 95 -8.24 0.32 -9.49
C ALA A 95 -8.95 -1.04 -9.38
N ALA A 96 -9.02 -1.61 -8.17
CA ALA A 96 -9.70 -2.88 -7.91
C ALA A 96 -11.21 -2.82 -8.13
N LEU A 97 -11.84 -1.69 -7.79
CA LEU A 97 -13.29 -1.48 -7.97
C LEU A 97 -13.67 -1.07 -9.40
N ASN A 98 -12.70 -0.83 -10.28
CA ASN A 98 -12.98 -0.42 -11.66
C ASN A 98 -13.90 -1.39 -12.44
N PRO A 99 -13.77 -2.72 -12.33
CA PRO A 99 -14.67 -3.66 -13.03
C PRO A 99 -16.15 -3.53 -12.65
N VAL A 100 -16.44 -3.10 -11.42
CA VAL A 100 -17.81 -2.92 -10.91
C VAL A 100 -18.20 -1.44 -10.81
N SER A 101 -17.41 -0.54 -11.35
CA SER A 101 -17.60 0.92 -11.25
C SER A 101 -18.95 1.39 -11.78
N SER A 102 -19.53 0.71 -12.79
CA SER A 102 -20.86 1.03 -13.31
C SER A 102 -21.99 0.85 -12.31
N LYS A 103 -21.80 0.02 -11.28
CA LYS A 103 -22.75 -0.24 -10.20
C LYS A 103 -22.55 0.72 -9.01
N ILE A 104 -21.44 1.43 -8.95
CA ILE A 104 -21.04 2.28 -7.83
C ILE A 104 -21.44 3.73 -8.11
N ALA A 105 -22.31 4.28 -7.27
CA ALA A 105 -22.67 5.69 -7.29
C ALA A 105 -21.64 6.54 -6.49
N LEU A 106 -21.13 6.00 -5.37
CA LEU A 106 -20.20 6.67 -4.48
C LEU A 106 -19.32 5.63 -3.77
N ALA A 107 -18.03 5.92 -3.62
CA ALA A 107 -17.14 5.17 -2.75
C ALA A 107 -16.11 6.10 -2.12
N PHE A 108 -15.87 5.94 -0.80
CA PHE A 108 -14.84 6.70 -0.10
C PHE A 108 -14.26 5.93 1.07
N ILE A 109 -12.99 6.21 1.37
CA ILE A 109 -12.31 5.71 2.55
C ILE A 109 -12.64 6.63 3.73
N TYR A 110 -12.96 6.05 4.87
CA TYR A 110 -13.25 6.79 6.11
C TYR A 110 -12.45 6.24 7.29
N GLY A 111 -12.79 6.62 8.52
CA GLY A 111 -12.08 6.13 9.70
C GLY A 111 -10.71 6.76 9.93
N SER A 112 -9.79 5.97 10.45
CA SER A 112 -8.46 6.44 10.86
C SER A 112 -7.60 6.91 9.70
N ILE A 113 -7.71 6.28 8.53
CA ILE A 113 -6.94 6.68 7.34
C ILE A 113 -7.36 8.05 6.85
N ALA A 114 -8.67 8.30 6.76
CA ALA A 114 -9.19 9.60 6.32
C ALA A 114 -8.82 10.72 7.31
N LYS A 115 -8.65 10.41 8.58
CA LYS A 115 -8.24 11.35 9.64
C LYS A 115 -6.72 11.49 9.78
N GLU A 116 -5.93 10.76 8.99
CA GLU A 116 -4.46 10.72 9.09
C GLU A 116 -3.96 10.28 10.50
N THR A 117 -4.77 9.53 11.23
CA THR A 117 -4.46 8.98 12.57
C THR A 117 -4.16 7.48 12.51
N ASP A 118 -4.09 6.92 11.32
CA ASP A 118 -3.86 5.49 11.13
C ASP A 118 -2.45 5.05 11.54
N THR A 119 -2.38 3.82 12.00
CA THR A 119 -1.14 3.10 12.28
C THR A 119 -0.93 1.99 11.24
N ALA A 120 0.22 1.34 11.27
CA ALA A 120 0.49 0.18 10.42
C ALA A 120 -0.48 -0.99 10.63
N LEU A 121 -1.17 -1.02 11.77
CA LEU A 121 -2.14 -2.06 12.14
C LEU A 121 -3.60 -1.63 11.92
N SER A 122 -3.84 -0.37 11.53
CA SER A 122 -5.19 0.13 11.30
C SER A 122 -5.78 -0.48 10.03
N ASP A 123 -7.03 -0.91 10.11
CA ASP A 123 -7.79 -1.37 8.96
C ASP A 123 -8.11 -0.22 8.00
N VAL A 124 -8.47 -0.56 6.79
CA VAL A 124 -8.96 0.38 5.77
C VAL A 124 -10.49 0.28 5.75
N ASP A 125 -11.17 1.27 6.29
CA ASP A 125 -12.62 1.32 6.23
C ASP A 125 -13.06 2.01 4.95
N ILE A 126 -13.85 1.32 4.13
CA ILE A 126 -14.42 1.86 2.88
C ILE A 126 -15.93 1.74 2.91
N LEU A 127 -16.61 2.83 2.53
CA LEU A 127 -18.04 2.84 2.28
C LEU A 127 -18.27 2.88 0.78
N VAL A 128 -19.12 1.98 0.29
CA VAL A 128 -19.52 1.90 -1.11
C VAL A 128 -21.04 1.96 -1.20
N VAL A 129 -21.54 2.87 -2.02
CA VAL A 129 -22.98 3.05 -2.28
C VAL A 129 -23.23 2.70 -3.74
N GLY A 130 -24.18 1.81 -3.97
CA GLY A 130 -24.51 1.42 -5.33
C GLY A 130 -25.69 0.46 -5.38
N ASN A 131 -26.24 0.27 -6.58
CA ASN A 131 -27.31 -0.69 -6.81
C ASN A 131 -26.74 -1.97 -7.46
N ASP A 132 -27.40 -3.09 -7.19
CA ASP A 132 -27.02 -4.41 -7.72
C ASP A 132 -25.57 -4.82 -7.39
N LEU A 133 -25.07 -4.34 -6.25
CA LEU A 133 -23.74 -4.62 -5.74
C LEU A 133 -23.83 -5.35 -4.40
N THR A 134 -23.19 -6.51 -4.31
CA THR A 134 -23.19 -7.30 -3.08
C THR A 134 -21.87 -7.16 -2.34
N LEU A 135 -21.90 -7.35 -1.02
CA LEU A 135 -20.69 -7.38 -0.19
C LEU A 135 -19.71 -8.46 -0.67
N SER A 136 -20.23 -9.61 -1.11
CA SER A 136 -19.40 -10.71 -1.63
C SER A 136 -18.63 -10.30 -2.88
N GLU A 137 -19.30 -9.61 -3.82
CA GLU A 137 -18.69 -9.10 -5.05
C GLU A 137 -17.62 -8.04 -4.74
N LEU A 138 -17.88 -7.15 -3.78
CA LEU A 138 -16.87 -6.20 -3.31
C LEU A 138 -15.63 -6.89 -2.73
N LEU A 139 -15.84 -7.90 -1.88
CA LEU A 139 -14.75 -8.65 -1.26
C LEU A 139 -13.88 -9.37 -2.30
N GLU A 140 -14.46 -9.95 -3.35
CA GLU A 140 -13.69 -10.59 -4.43
C GLU A 140 -12.68 -9.62 -5.07
N HIS A 141 -13.05 -8.36 -5.25
CA HIS A 141 -12.18 -7.33 -5.83
C HIS A 141 -11.20 -6.75 -4.80
N LEU A 142 -11.57 -6.67 -3.52
CA LEU A 142 -10.78 -6.02 -2.47
C LEU A 142 -9.77 -6.95 -1.81
N LEU A 143 -10.01 -8.27 -1.73
CA LEU A 143 -9.09 -9.23 -1.13
C LEU A 143 -7.67 -9.18 -1.72
N PRO A 144 -7.47 -9.13 -3.06
CA PRO A 144 -6.12 -8.99 -3.61
C PRO A 144 -5.41 -7.69 -3.20
N VAL A 145 -6.18 -6.61 -3.00
CA VAL A 145 -5.64 -5.32 -2.53
C VAL A 145 -5.27 -5.40 -1.06
N GLU A 146 -6.09 -6.06 -0.24
CA GLU A 146 -5.81 -6.33 1.16
C GLU A 146 -4.47 -7.04 1.35
N GLU A 147 -4.22 -8.08 0.54
CA GLU A 147 -2.93 -8.80 0.54
C GLU A 147 -1.76 -7.90 0.15
N LEU A 148 -1.93 -7.06 -0.90
CA LEU A 148 -0.89 -6.14 -1.36
C LEU A 148 -0.58 -5.03 -0.36
N LEU A 149 -1.61 -4.49 0.29
CA LEU A 149 -1.46 -3.46 1.31
C LEU A 149 -0.91 -4.02 2.64
N GLY A 150 -1.10 -5.33 2.89
CA GLY A 150 -0.83 -5.94 4.18
C GLY A 150 -1.73 -5.38 5.30
N ARG A 151 -2.92 -4.88 4.94
CA ARG A 151 -3.90 -4.26 5.84
C ARG A 151 -5.29 -4.77 5.48
N LYS A 152 -6.08 -5.08 6.49
CA LYS A 152 -7.45 -5.52 6.29
C LYS A 152 -8.30 -4.39 5.70
N ILE A 153 -9.19 -4.73 4.77
CA ILE A 153 -10.14 -3.80 4.18
C ILE A 153 -11.53 -4.20 4.66
N ASN A 154 -12.23 -3.27 5.30
CA ASN A 154 -13.59 -3.46 5.81
C ASN A 154 -14.57 -2.69 4.92
N PRO A 155 -15.19 -3.33 3.91
CA PRO A 155 -16.20 -2.69 3.09
C PRO A 155 -17.54 -2.66 3.81
N THR A 156 -18.20 -1.49 3.79
CA THR A 156 -19.60 -1.30 4.11
C THR A 156 -20.33 -0.97 2.81
N CYS A 157 -21.38 -1.71 2.50
CA CYS A 157 -22.15 -1.55 1.28
C CYS A 157 -23.57 -1.08 1.61
N TYR A 158 -24.01 -0.02 0.92
CA TYR A 158 -25.39 0.47 0.96
C TYR A 158 -25.97 0.56 -0.45
N THR A 159 -27.27 0.35 -0.56
CA THR A 159 -28.02 0.78 -1.74
C THR A 159 -28.16 2.32 -1.73
N ILE A 160 -28.53 2.89 -2.88
CA ILE A 160 -28.78 4.35 -2.94
C ILE A 160 -29.94 4.74 -2.05
N GLU A 161 -30.93 3.85 -1.85
CA GLU A 161 -32.10 4.11 -0.99
C GLU A 161 -31.76 4.04 0.51
N GLU A 162 -30.77 3.24 0.90
CA GLU A 162 -30.32 3.09 2.30
C GLU A 162 -29.38 4.20 2.76
N PHE A 163 -28.73 4.87 1.83
CA PHE A 163 -27.74 5.92 2.09
C PHE A 163 -28.38 7.32 2.14
#